data_fa22ed327be5d021e6c77fa3a93fc0d3
#
_entry.id   fa22ed327be5d021e6c77fa3a93fc0d3
#
_cell.length_a   1.000
_cell.length_b   1.000
_cell.length_c   1.000
_cell.angle_alpha   90.00
_cell.angle_beta   90.00
_cell.angle_gamma   90.00
#
_symmetry.space_group_name_H-M   'P 1'
#
loop_
_entity.id
_entity.type
_entity.pdbx_description
1 polymer ?
#
loop_
_entity_poly.entity_id
_entity_poly.type
_entity_poly.pdbx_seq_one_letter_code
_entity_poly.pdbx_strand_id
1 'polypeptide(L)'
;MSSEPTAAVPGGSGASGQGRPLTWRDVQGGTRRRADELISTEAEAAALHALRTATEETDGDMERHTVRQYLIAERLADTGGVAYDRELLLCASFLHDAGLYGPASTGDVYIKDSARYARRTLEPFRWPQERLRRCLDACEQHHALTTRWSMGHEVELVRRSDLVEVIPELMRFGIPRSWLKCELWHAVPRAGFWPATWVVLRAHWRRMLPGMFRPPAAQRSAGIEP
;
A
#
# COMPACT_ATOMS: atom_id res chain seq x y z
N MET A 1 -9.12 63.20 -7.68
CA MET A 1 -9.64 61.90 -8.14
C MET A 1 -8.48 61.17 -8.75
N SER A 2 -7.77 60.38 -7.97
CA SER A 2 -6.58 59.65 -8.39
C SER A 2 -6.93 58.17 -8.52
N SER A 3 -6.82 57.66 -9.71
CA SER A 3 -7.09 56.26 -10.06
C SER A 3 -5.87 55.39 -9.73
N GLU A 4 -5.98 54.45 -8.80
CA GLU A 4 -4.96 53.41 -8.57
C GLU A 4 -5.00 52.35 -9.68
N PRO A 5 -3.84 51.83 -10.13
CA PRO A 5 -3.79 50.75 -11.05
C PRO A 5 -3.94 49.38 -10.33
N THR A 6 -4.88 48.58 -10.77
CA THR A 6 -5.10 47.20 -10.38
C THR A 6 -3.89 46.32 -10.75
N ALA A 7 -3.24 45.73 -9.75
CA ALA A 7 -2.18 44.77 -9.93
C ALA A 7 -2.74 43.44 -10.50
N ALA A 8 -2.23 43.02 -11.64
CA ALA A 8 -2.50 41.72 -12.25
C ALA A 8 -1.83 40.62 -11.45
N VAL A 9 -2.61 39.61 -11.06
CA VAL A 9 -2.12 38.38 -10.45
C VAL A 9 -1.46 37.52 -11.56
N PRO A 10 -0.19 37.12 -11.43
CA PRO A 10 0.41 36.22 -12.42
C PRO A 10 -0.20 34.82 -12.27
N GLY A 11 -0.91 34.38 -13.30
CA GLY A 11 -1.38 33.02 -13.44
C GLY A 11 -0.20 32.06 -13.51
N GLY A 12 0.02 31.31 -12.44
CA GLY A 12 0.99 30.23 -12.39
C GLY A 12 0.52 29.03 -13.22
N SER A 13 0.94 28.96 -14.47
CA SER A 13 0.83 27.74 -15.27
C SER A 13 1.91 26.75 -14.85
N GLY A 14 1.68 26.05 -13.73
CA GLY A 14 2.49 24.91 -13.29
C GLY A 14 1.96 23.60 -13.86
N ALA A 15 1.97 23.42 -15.16
CA ALA A 15 1.91 22.08 -15.76
C ALA A 15 3.31 21.45 -15.59
N SER A 16 3.56 20.89 -14.39
CA SER A 16 4.68 19.98 -14.18
C SER A 16 4.47 18.78 -15.10
N GLY A 17 5.37 18.58 -16.06
CA GLY A 17 5.41 17.39 -16.91
C GLY A 17 5.50 16.15 -16.02
N GLN A 18 4.36 15.57 -15.67
CA GLN A 18 4.30 14.31 -14.96
C GLN A 18 4.76 13.22 -15.93
N GLY A 19 6.00 12.76 -15.76
CA GLY A 19 6.49 11.55 -16.38
C GLY A 19 5.58 10.36 -15.96
N ARG A 20 5.68 9.24 -16.68
CA ARG A 20 4.93 8.03 -16.26
C ARG A 20 5.27 7.66 -14.81
N PRO A 21 4.30 7.11 -14.05
CA PRO A 21 4.57 6.64 -12.69
C PRO A 21 5.70 5.60 -12.64
N LEU A 22 6.46 5.62 -11.55
CA LEU A 22 7.50 4.63 -11.25
C LEU A 22 6.91 3.21 -11.24
N THR A 23 7.66 2.26 -11.82
CA THR A 23 7.32 0.83 -11.82
C THR A 23 8.48 0.01 -11.26
N TRP A 24 8.24 -1.30 -11.00
CA TRP A 24 9.29 -2.20 -10.55
C TRP A 24 10.49 -2.30 -11.52
N ARG A 25 10.30 -1.97 -12.82
CA ARG A 25 11.37 -1.97 -13.83
C ARG A 25 12.32 -0.80 -13.68
N ASP A 26 11.87 0.28 -13.05
CA ASP A 26 12.64 1.52 -12.90
C ASP A 26 13.60 1.49 -11.71
N VAL A 27 13.57 0.45 -10.88
CA VAL A 27 14.51 0.28 -9.76
C VAL A 27 15.86 -0.28 -10.19
N GLN A 28 15.97 -0.74 -11.44
CA GLN A 28 17.23 -1.21 -12.00
C GLN A 28 18.26 -0.07 -12.05
N GLY A 29 19.54 -0.39 -11.73
CA GLY A 29 20.61 0.59 -11.74
C GLY A 29 20.83 1.37 -10.44
N GLY A 30 20.11 1.06 -9.36
CA GLY A 30 20.41 1.54 -8.00
C GLY A 30 20.09 3.01 -7.72
N THR A 31 19.37 3.70 -8.62
CA THR A 31 18.90 5.06 -8.36
C THR A 31 17.88 5.05 -7.22
N ARG A 32 18.11 5.89 -6.20
CA ARG A 32 17.19 6.00 -5.06
C ARG A 32 15.81 6.48 -5.52
N ARG A 33 14.76 5.82 -5.03
CA ARG A 33 13.36 6.05 -5.40
C ARG A 33 12.54 6.45 -4.18
N ARG A 34 11.50 7.24 -4.42
CA ARG A 34 10.60 7.79 -3.39
C ARG A 34 9.15 7.50 -3.71
N ALA A 35 8.31 7.52 -2.68
CA ALA A 35 6.87 7.28 -2.81
C ALA A 35 6.18 8.26 -3.77
N ASP A 36 6.60 9.52 -3.77
CA ASP A 36 6.02 10.56 -4.64
C ASP A 36 6.12 10.21 -6.14
N GLU A 37 7.15 9.43 -6.55
CA GLU A 37 7.34 8.99 -7.94
C GLU A 37 6.30 7.94 -8.39
N LEU A 38 5.58 7.33 -7.45
CA LEU A 38 4.52 6.36 -7.72
C LEU A 38 3.17 7.02 -8.00
N ILE A 39 2.98 8.27 -7.59
CA ILE A 39 1.68 8.94 -7.57
C ILE A 39 1.27 9.37 -8.98
N SER A 40 0.05 8.99 -9.37
CA SER A 40 -0.56 9.37 -10.65
C SER A 40 -2.03 9.82 -10.51
N THR A 41 -2.66 9.58 -9.35
CA THR A 41 -4.06 9.96 -9.10
C THR A 41 -4.21 10.67 -7.77
N GLU A 42 -5.35 11.35 -7.60
CA GLU A 42 -5.67 12.03 -6.33
C GLU A 42 -5.88 11.03 -5.18
N ALA A 43 -6.46 9.86 -5.46
CA ALA A 43 -6.64 8.82 -4.44
C ALA A 43 -5.31 8.26 -3.95
N GLU A 44 -4.34 8.06 -4.84
CA GLU A 44 -2.98 7.64 -4.49
C GLU A 44 -2.26 8.72 -3.66
N ALA A 45 -2.41 9.99 -4.04
CA ALA A 45 -1.85 11.11 -3.27
C ALA A 45 -2.47 11.20 -1.87
N ALA A 46 -3.79 11.01 -1.75
CA ALA A 46 -4.48 10.98 -0.47
C ALA A 46 -4.04 9.79 0.41
N ALA A 47 -3.83 8.61 -0.18
CA ALA A 47 -3.35 7.43 0.54
C ALA A 47 -1.92 7.64 1.07
N LEU A 48 -1.01 8.22 0.27
CA LEU A 48 0.34 8.56 0.72
C LEU A 48 0.31 9.63 1.81
N HIS A 49 -0.51 10.67 1.65
CA HIS A 49 -0.68 11.71 2.67
C HIS A 49 -1.22 11.12 4.00
N ALA A 50 -2.20 10.22 3.92
CA ALA A 50 -2.75 9.54 5.08
C ALA A 50 -1.68 8.67 5.79
N LEU A 51 -0.84 7.94 5.05
CA LEU A 51 0.29 7.21 5.62
C LEU A 51 1.23 8.15 6.38
N ARG A 52 1.67 9.24 5.76
CA ARG A 52 2.55 10.25 6.38
C ARG A 52 1.92 10.89 7.61
N THR A 53 0.62 11.12 7.59
CA THR A 53 -0.13 11.62 8.75
C THR A 53 -0.18 10.60 9.88
N ALA A 54 -0.38 9.32 9.56
CA ALA A 54 -0.42 8.26 10.56
C ALA A 54 0.95 8.03 11.22
N THR A 55 2.01 8.02 10.43
CA THR A 55 3.39 7.78 10.89
C THR A 55 4.07 9.03 11.46
N GLU A 56 3.53 10.22 11.20
CA GLU A 56 4.16 11.52 11.48
C GLU A 56 5.55 11.68 10.81
N GLU A 57 5.79 10.93 9.72
CA GLU A 57 7.07 10.88 9.00
C GLU A 57 6.87 11.06 7.50
N THR A 58 7.91 11.57 6.85
CA THR A 58 8.05 11.60 5.37
C THR A 58 9.34 10.88 4.99
N ASP A 59 9.30 10.00 3.99
CA ASP A 59 10.40 9.10 3.60
C ASP A 59 10.93 8.26 4.79
N GLY A 60 10.05 7.98 5.75
CA GLY A 60 10.34 7.13 6.91
C GLY A 60 10.40 5.64 6.57
N ASP A 61 10.66 4.82 7.58
CA ASP A 61 10.84 3.38 7.38
C ASP A 61 9.57 2.69 6.89
N MET A 62 8.40 3.12 7.37
CA MET A 62 7.11 2.59 6.93
C MET A 62 6.78 3.01 5.50
N GLU A 63 7.01 4.27 5.13
CA GLU A 63 6.83 4.72 3.74
C GLU A 63 7.72 3.90 2.79
N ARG A 64 8.99 3.68 3.14
CA ARG A 64 9.89 2.84 2.35
C ARG A 64 9.45 1.37 2.31
N HIS A 65 8.90 0.84 3.41
CA HIS A 65 8.31 -0.50 3.44
C HIS A 65 7.17 -0.62 2.43
N THR A 66 6.21 0.29 2.47
CA THR A 66 5.04 0.26 1.58
C THR A 66 5.41 0.43 0.10
N VAL A 67 6.42 1.27 -0.20
CA VAL A 67 6.97 1.41 -1.56
C VAL A 67 7.58 0.09 -2.04
N ARG A 68 8.43 -0.57 -1.24
CA ARG A 68 9.00 -1.87 -1.62
C ARG A 68 7.94 -2.93 -1.78
N GLN A 69 6.99 -2.98 -0.86
CA GLN A 69 5.86 -3.92 -0.89
C GLN A 69 5.05 -3.74 -2.19
N TYR A 70 4.72 -2.51 -2.58
CA TYR A 70 4.04 -2.23 -3.85
C TYR A 70 4.86 -2.69 -5.07
N LEU A 71 6.15 -2.35 -5.14
CA LEU A 71 7.01 -2.73 -6.26
C LEU A 71 7.21 -4.25 -6.38
N ILE A 72 7.21 -4.97 -5.25
CA ILE A 72 7.19 -6.43 -5.22
C ILE A 72 5.85 -6.96 -5.75
N ALA A 73 4.72 -6.38 -5.31
CA ALA A 73 3.38 -6.77 -5.76
C ALA A 73 3.24 -6.60 -7.28
N GLU A 74 3.67 -5.46 -7.81
CA GLU A 74 3.68 -5.16 -9.25
C GLU A 74 4.53 -6.18 -10.03
N ARG A 75 5.72 -6.52 -9.53
CA ARG A 75 6.57 -7.54 -10.15
C ARG A 75 5.96 -8.93 -10.09
N LEU A 76 5.31 -9.31 -8.97
CA LEU A 76 4.59 -10.57 -8.85
C LEU A 76 3.45 -10.67 -9.87
N ALA A 77 2.70 -9.57 -10.05
CA ALA A 77 1.62 -9.51 -11.04
C ALA A 77 2.17 -9.68 -12.47
N ASP A 78 3.20 -8.94 -12.83
CA ASP A 78 3.83 -9.00 -14.15
C ASP A 78 4.39 -10.41 -14.45
N THR A 79 5.15 -10.99 -13.50
CA THR A 79 5.74 -12.33 -13.67
C THR A 79 4.68 -13.43 -13.74
N GLY A 80 3.57 -13.27 -13.02
CA GLY A 80 2.45 -14.21 -13.00
C GLY A 80 1.41 -13.98 -14.10
N GLY A 81 1.54 -12.95 -14.93
CA GLY A 81 0.53 -12.56 -15.92
C GLY A 81 -0.81 -12.17 -15.29
N VAL A 82 -0.80 -11.61 -14.08
CA VAL A 82 -1.99 -11.27 -13.30
C VAL A 82 -2.39 -9.82 -13.57
N ALA A 83 -3.59 -9.62 -14.13
CA ALA A 83 -4.17 -8.28 -14.25
C ALA A 83 -4.59 -7.75 -12.86
N TYR A 84 -4.36 -6.47 -12.60
CA TYR A 84 -4.68 -5.82 -11.33
C TYR A 84 -5.07 -4.36 -11.53
N ASP A 85 -5.81 -3.82 -10.58
CA ASP A 85 -6.12 -2.40 -10.48
C ASP A 85 -4.95 -1.69 -9.78
N ARG A 86 -4.16 -0.94 -10.57
CA ARG A 86 -2.94 -0.29 -10.08
C ARG A 86 -3.21 0.70 -8.95
N GLU A 87 -4.21 1.55 -9.12
CA GLU A 87 -4.56 2.57 -8.12
C GLU A 87 -5.00 1.92 -6.80
N LEU A 88 -5.85 0.89 -6.88
CA LEU A 88 -6.27 0.12 -5.71
C LEU A 88 -5.07 -0.54 -5.02
N LEU A 89 -4.20 -1.19 -5.80
CA LEU A 89 -3.02 -1.88 -5.27
C LEU A 89 -2.09 -0.92 -4.53
N LEU A 90 -1.83 0.26 -5.10
CA LEU A 90 -0.96 1.27 -4.48
C LEU A 90 -1.60 1.88 -3.22
N CYS A 91 -2.90 2.23 -3.28
CA CYS A 91 -3.62 2.71 -2.10
C CYS A 91 -3.63 1.68 -0.96
N ALA A 92 -3.90 0.41 -1.27
CA ALA A 92 -3.85 -0.66 -0.29
C ALA A 92 -2.43 -0.82 0.29
N SER A 93 -1.41 -0.75 -0.55
CA SER A 93 0.00 -0.81 -0.12
C SER A 93 0.36 0.29 0.87
N PHE A 94 -0.06 1.54 0.63
CA PHE A 94 0.19 2.64 1.57
C PHE A 94 -0.58 2.50 2.89
N LEU A 95 -1.75 1.89 2.87
CA LEU A 95 -2.67 1.94 4.01
C LEU A 95 -2.73 0.65 4.84
N HIS A 96 -2.16 -0.47 4.37
CA HIS A 96 -2.33 -1.79 5.01
C HIS A 96 -1.85 -1.84 6.47
N ASP A 97 -0.81 -1.09 6.80
CA ASP A 97 -0.20 -1.04 8.13
C ASP A 97 -0.45 0.28 8.89
N ALA A 98 -1.24 1.20 8.34
CA ALA A 98 -1.48 2.50 8.97
C ALA A 98 -2.07 2.38 10.39
N GLY A 99 -2.88 1.34 10.65
CA GLY A 99 -3.48 1.08 11.96
C GLY A 99 -2.48 0.76 13.09
N LEU A 100 -1.21 0.59 12.80
CA LEU A 100 -0.14 0.46 13.80
C LEU A 100 0.14 1.77 14.53
N TYR A 101 -0.26 2.89 13.97
CA TYR A 101 0.09 4.23 14.42
C TYR A 101 -1.08 4.94 15.08
N GLY A 102 -0.79 5.77 16.11
CA GLY A 102 -1.79 6.42 16.94
C GLY A 102 -2.92 7.13 16.19
N PRO A 103 -2.65 7.97 15.18
CA PRO A 103 -3.70 8.67 14.43
C PRO A 103 -4.71 7.78 13.70
N ALA A 104 -4.30 6.56 13.33
CA ALA A 104 -5.15 5.58 12.66
C ALA A 104 -5.70 4.51 13.61
N SER A 105 -5.08 4.30 14.78
CA SER A 105 -5.43 3.25 15.74
C SER A 105 -6.67 3.64 16.57
N THR A 106 -7.56 2.67 16.78
CA THR A 106 -8.70 2.78 17.71
C THR A 106 -8.55 1.84 18.91
N GLY A 107 -7.42 1.10 18.99
CA GLY A 107 -7.17 0.08 20.01
C GLY A 107 -7.71 -1.31 19.66
N ASP A 108 -8.30 -1.49 18.51
CA ASP A 108 -8.67 -2.82 17.96
C ASP A 108 -7.44 -3.54 17.38
N VAL A 109 -7.64 -4.66 16.71
CA VAL A 109 -6.58 -5.31 15.94
C VAL A 109 -6.18 -4.39 14.79
N TYR A 110 -4.89 -4.05 14.70
CA TYR A 110 -4.40 -2.99 13.80
C TYR A 110 -4.78 -3.18 12.32
N ILE A 111 -4.89 -4.43 11.82
CA ILE A 111 -5.34 -4.68 10.44
C ILE A 111 -6.76 -4.17 10.19
N LYS A 112 -7.65 -4.22 11.21
CA LYS A 112 -8.99 -3.64 11.14
C LYS A 112 -8.94 -2.12 11.24
N ASP A 113 -8.04 -1.60 12.06
CA ASP A 113 -7.80 -0.16 12.16
C ASP A 113 -7.28 0.39 10.84
N SER A 114 -6.35 -0.32 10.18
CA SER A 114 -5.88 -0.01 8.83
C SER A 114 -7.02 0.04 7.82
N ALA A 115 -7.89 -0.98 7.81
CA ALA A 115 -9.05 -0.99 6.90
C ALA A 115 -10.03 0.15 7.19
N ARG A 116 -10.31 0.47 8.47
CA ARG A 116 -11.15 1.62 8.84
C ARG A 116 -10.52 2.94 8.40
N TYR A 117 -9.22 3.07 8.57
CA TYR A 117 -8.48 4.25 8.15
C TYR A 117 -8.48 4.39 6.62
N ALA A 118 -8.23 3.30 5.89
CA ALA A 118 -8.32 3.26 4.43
C ALA A 118 -9.71 3.64 3.93
N ARG A 119 -10.78 3.13 4.55
CA ARG A 119 -12.15 3.53 4.21
C ARG A 119 -12.34 5.05 4.31
N ARG A 120 -11.98 5.66 5.44
CA ARG A 120 -12.12 7.11 5.65
C ARG A 120 -11.31 7.91 4.63
N THR A 121 -10.10 7.46 4.32
CA THR A 121 -9.21 8.11 3.35
C THR A 121 -9.77 8.07 1.94
N LEU A 122 -10.36 6.93 1.53
CA LEU A 122 -10.79 6.68 0.15
C LEU A 122 -12.25 7.00 -0.12
N GLU A 123 -13.08 7.19 0.92
CA GLU A 123 -14.51 7.52 0.78
C GLU A 123 -14.79 8.74 -0.13
N PRO A 124 -14.02 9.84 -0.09
CA PRO A 124 -14.25 11.00 -0.95
C PRO A 124 -14.17 10.70 -2.45
N PHE A 125 -13.42 9.68 -2.84
CA PHE A 125 -13.20 9.31 -4.24
C PHE A 125 -14.36 8.50 -4.85
N ARG A 126 -15.35 8.12 -4.05
CA ARG A 126 -16.59 7.44 -4.48
C ARG A 126 -16.33 6.20 -5.34
N TRP A 127 -15.32 5.43 -4.99
CA TRP A 127 -15.06 4.17 -5.68
C TRP A 127 -16.28 3.25 -5.63
N PRO A 128 -16.53 2.43 -6.68
CA PRO A 128 -17.52 1.37 -6.61
C PRO A 128 -17.34 0.54 -5.35
N GLN A 129 -18.43 0.15 -4.70
CA GLN A 129 -18.40 -0.54 -3.40
C GLN A 129 -17.51 -1.78 -3.42
N GLU A 130 -17.55 -2.56 -4.50
CA GLU A 130 -16.74 -3.77 -4.66
C GLU A 130 -15.24 -3.43 -4.76
N ARG A 131 -14.89 -2.33 -5.44
CA ARG A 131 -13.50 -1.85 -5.53
C ARG A 131 -12.98 -1.43 -4.17
N LEU A 132 -13.75 -0.62 -3.44
CA LEU A 132 -13.39 -0.19 -2.09
C LEU A 132 -13.27 -1.42 -1.16
N ARG A 133 -14.23 -2.36 -1.21
CA ARG A 133 -14.18 -3.59 -0.41
C ARG A 133 -12.87 -4.36 -0.64
N ARG A 134 -12.43 -4.56 -1.88
CA ARG A 134 -11.16 -5.24 -2.20
C ARG A 134 -9.95 -4.53 -1.58
N CYS A 135 -9.92 -3.21 -1.60
CA CYS A 135 -8.86 -2.43 -0.94
C CYS A 135 -8.85 -2.68 0.58
N LEU A 136 -10.01 -2.67 1.23
CA LEU A 136 -10.13 -2.92 2.66
C LEU A 136 -9.77 -4.37 3.01
N ASP A 137 -10.21 -5.33 2.19
CA ASP A 137 -9.84 -6.74 2.34
C ASP A 137 -8.32 -6.93 2.21
N ALA A 138 -7.65 -6.19 1.31
CA ALA A 138 -6.19 -6.21 1.19
C ALA A 138 -5.53 -5.74 2.50
N CYS A 139 -6.03 -4.68 3.14
CA CYS A 139 -5.55 -4.23 4.43
C CYS A 139 -5.81 -5.26 5.56
N GLU A 140 -6.94 -5.96 5.55
CA GLU A 140 -7.27 -6.92 6.61
C GLU A 140 -6.59 -8.28 6.44
N GLN A 141 -6.25 -8.68 5.21
CA GLN A 141 -5.82 -10.04 4.88
C GLN A 141 -4.33 -10.16 4.56
N HIS A 142 -3.54 -9.08 4.62
CA HIS A 142 -2.13 -9.12 4.21
C HIS A 142 -1.28 -10.10 5.03
N HIS A 143 -1.64 -10.40 6.27
CA HIS A 143 -0.97 -11.42 7.09
C HIS A 143 -1.56 -12.84 6.98
N ALA A 144 -2.54 -13.06 6.12
CA ALA A 144 -3.12 -14.40 5.98
C ALA A 144 -2.08 -15.42 5.50
N LEU A 145 -2.02 -16.58 6.15
CA LEU A 145 -1.09 -17.64 5.76
C LEU A 145 -1.60 -18.46 4.56
N THR A 146 -2.91 -18.46 4.32
CA THR A 146 -3.54 -19.12 3.18
C THR A 146 -3.84 -18.11 2.07
N THR A 147 -3.92 -18.59 0.83
CA THR A 147 -4.14 -17.75 -0.36
C THR A 147 -5.48 -17.02 -0.31
N ARG A 148 -5.56 -15.86 -0.95
CA ARG A 148 -6.72 -14.96 -0.99
C ARG A 148 -7.18 -14.62 -2.41
N TRP A 149 -6.82 -15.43 -3.42
CA TRP A 149 -7.22 -15.21 -4.81
C TRP A 149 -8.72 -15.05 -5.00
N SER A 150 -9.53 -15.77 -4.22
CA SER A 150 -10.99 -15.68 -4.27
C SER A 150 -11.55 -14.33 -3.80
N MET A 151 -10.74 -13.51 -3.12
CA MET A 151 -11.14 -12.19 -2.62
C MET A 151 -10.71 -11.06 -3.58
N GLY A 152 -9.86 -11.35 -4.55
CA GLY A 152 -9.35 -10.41 -5.56
C GLY A 152 -7.85 -10.52 -5.74
N HIS A 153 -7.39 -10.16 -6.94
CA HIS A 153 -5.96 -10.23 -7.29
C HIS A 153 -5.14 -9.30 -6.37
N GLU A 154 -5.61 -8.09 -6.13
CA GLU A 154 -4.90 -7.11 -5.32
C GLU A 154 -4.76 -7.57 -3.87
N VAL A 155 -5.78 -8.25 -3.31
CA VAL A 155 -5.73 -8.81 -1.96
C VAL A 155 -4.60 -9.84 -1.83
N GLU A 156 -4.50 -10.75 -2.81
CA GLU A 156 -3.44 -11.76 -2.82
C GLU A 156 -2.06 -11.15 -3.13
N LEU A 157 -1.99 -10.15 -4.01
CA LEU A 157 -0.74 -9.46 -4.33
C LEU A 157 -0.18 -8.72 -3.12
N VAL A 158 -1.02 -7.98 -2.36
CA VAL A 158 -0.62 -7.31 -1.12
C VAL A 158 -0.13 -8.34 -0.09
N ARG A 159 -0.88 -9.44 0.10
CA ARG A 159 -0.49 -10.51 1.02
C ARG A 159 0.86 -11.14 0.66
N ARG A 160 1.09 -11.46 -0.63
CA ARG A 160 2.35 -12.08 -1.06
C ARG A 160 3.52 -11.13 -0.97
N SER A 161 3.33 -9.90 -1.39
CA SER A 161 4.40 -8.89 -1.38
C SER A 161 4.82 -8.53 0.02
N ASP A 162 3.89 -8.45 0.98
CA ASP A 162 4.21 -8.25 2.39
C ASP A 162 5.01 -9.43 2.95
N LEU A 163 4.61 -10.67 2.69
CA LEU A 163 5.39 -11.86 3.08
C LEU A 163 6.80 -11.87 2.47
N VAL A 164 6.96 -11.46 1.21
CA VAL A 164 8.30 -11.33 0.60
C VAL A 164 9.12 -10.27 1.30
N GLU A 165 8.50 -9.14 1.66
CA GLU A 165 9.18 -8.05 2.33
C GLU A 165 9.59 -8.44 3.76
N VAL A 166 8.73 -9.13 4.49
CA VAL A 166 8.98 -9.51 5.89
C VAL A 166 9.95 -10.72 5.99
N ILE A 167 9.76 -11.77 5.17
CA ILE A 167 10.53 -13.01 5.25
C ILE A 167 11.13 -13.43 3.89
N PRO A 168 11.94 -12.59 3.25
CA PRO A 168 12.44 -12.78 1.88
C PRO A 168 13.30 -14.05 1.71
N GLU A 169 13.86 -14.57 2.78
CA GLU A 169 14.66 -15.79 2.73
C GLU A 169 13.81 -17.06 2.63
N LEU A 170 12.57 -17.01 3.13
CA LEU A 170 11.65 -18.17 3.15
C LEU A 170 10.63 -18.13 2.03
N MET A 171 10.06 -16.95 1.74
CA MET A 171 8.96 -16.81 0.77
C MET A 171 9.30 -15.72 -0.25
N ARG A 172 9.38 -16.07 -1.52
CA ARG A 172 9.65 -15.13 -2.62
C ARG A 172 8.68 -15.22 -3.78
N PHE A 173 7.85 -16.26 -3.84
CA PHE A 173 6.86 -16.47 -4.91
C PHE A 173 7.43 -16.27 -6.34
N GLY A 174 8.69 -16.70 -6.58
CA GLY A 174 9.36 -16.53 -7.87
C GLY A 174 10.19 -15.25 -8.02
N ILE A 175 10.13 -14.30 -7.08
CA ILE A 175 11.00 -13.11 -7.12
C ILE A 175 12.48 -13.51 -6.94
N PRO A 176 13.38 -13.11 -7.84
CA PRO A 176 14.82 -13.40 -7.71
C PRO A 176 15.41 -12.66 -6.50
N ARG A 177 16.21 -13.40 -5.70
CA ARG A 177 16.90 -12.83 -4.54
C ARG A 177 17.87 -11.70 -4.93
N SER A 178 18.51 -11.83 -6.08
CA SER A 178 19.40 -10.81 -6.62
C SER A 178 18.66 -9.48 -6.86
N TRP A 179 17.47 -9.54 -7.43
CA TRP A 179 16.67 -8.34 -7.64
C TRP A 179 16.29 -7.66 -6.32
N LEU A 180 15.87 -8.42 -5.31
CA LEU A 180 15.58 -7.86 -3.99
C LEU A 180 16.80 -7.16 -3.41
N LYS A 181 17.97 -7.84 -3.39
CA LYS A 181 19.16 -7.35 -2.67
C LYS A 181 19.95 -6.32 -3.45
N CYS A 182 20.10 -6.48 -4.77
CA CYS A 182 21.00 -5.66 -5.56
C CYS A 182 20.29 -4.51 -6.30
N GLU A 183 18.97 -4.57 -6.42
CA GLU A 183 18.19 -3.55 -7.12
C GLU A 183 17.19 -2.88 -6.19
N LEU A 184 16.17 -3.60 -5.70
CA LEU A 184 15.09 -3.02 -4.92
C LEU A 184 15.59 -2.37 -3.61
N TRP A 185 16.43 -3.07 -2.82
CA TRP A 185 16.90 -2.54 -1.54
C TRP A 185 17.97 -1.45 -1.70
N HIS A 186 18.61 -1.35 -2.86
CA HIS A 186 19.45 -0.19 -3.18
C HIS A 186 18.59 1.02 -3.54
N ALA A 187 17.56 0.82 -4.37
CA ALA A 187 16.66 1.89 -4.77
C ALA A 187 15.79 2.38 -3.60
N VAL A 188 15.31 1.46 -2.76
CA VAL A 188 14.47 1.74 -1.58
C VAL A 188 15.02 1.01 -0.36
N PRO A 189 15.89 1.66 0.43
CA PRO A 189 16.60 1.02 1.55
C PRO A 189 15.69 0.44 2.63
N ARG A 190 16.12 -0.68 3.24
CA ARG A 190 15.44 -1.35 4.37
C ARG A 190 15.95 -0.88 5.75
N ALA A 191 16.69 0.19 5.83
CA ALA A 191 17.21 0.69 7.11
C ALA A 191 16.03 0.94 8.09
N GLY A 192 16.17 0.50 9.33
CA GLY A 192 15.14 0.67 10.37
C GLY A 192 14.00 -0.35 10.37
N PHE A 193 13.77 -1.07 9.28
CA PHE A 193 12.63 -1.98 9.12
C PHE A 193 12.55 -3.09 10.20
N TRP A 194 13.65 -3.77 10.52
CA TRP A 194 13.63 -4.89 11.46
C TRP A 194 13.31 -4.51 12.90
N PRO A 195 13.88 -3.46 13.48
CA PRO A 195 13.50 -3.01 14.83
C PRO A 195 11.99 -2.70 14.92
N ALA A 196 11.44 -1.98 13.94
CA ALA A 196 10.02 -1.65 13.91
C ALA A 196 9.15 -2.91 13.78
N THR A 197 9.49 -3.82 12.87
CA THR A 197 8.76 -5.10 12.67
C THR A 197 8.75 -5.95 13.94
N TRP A 198 9.87 -6.04 14.69
CA TRP A 198 9.94 -6.78 15.95
C TRP A 198 9.04 -6.18 17.02
N VAL A 199 8.97 -4.86 17.14
CA VAL A 199 8.07 -4.17 18.08
C VAL A 199 6.63 -4.53 17.78
N VAL A 200 6.23 -4.43 16.51
CA VAL A 200 4.88 -4.75 16.05
C VAL A 200 4.53 -6.22 16.28
N LEU A 201 5.39 -7.13 15.85
CA LEU A 201 5.18 -8.57 16.01
C LEU A 201 5.01 -8.92 17.49
N ARG A 202 5.86 -8.39 18.36
CA ARG A 202 5.81 -8.65 19.80
C ARG A 202 4.54 -8.09 20.47
N ALA A 203 4.05 -6.93 20.00
CA ALA A 203 2.87 -6.28 20.58
C ALA A 203 1.55 -6.92 20.12
N HIS A 204 1.49 -7.41 18.87
CA HIS A 204 0.22 -7.77 18.23
C HIS A 204 0.06 -9.25 17.88
N TRP A 205 1.14 -10.07 17.87
CA TRP A 205 1.12 -11.45 17.37
C TRP A 205 0.01 -12.32 17.95
N ARG A 206 -0.26 -12.24 19.27
CA ARG A 206 -1.31 -13.04 19.93
C ARG A 206 -2.71 -12.69 19.44
N ARG A 207 -2.94 -11.43 19.07
CA ARG A 207 -4.23 -10.96 18.55
C ARG A 207 -4.41 -11.27 17.05
N MET A 208 -3.29 -11.38 16.32
CA MET A 208 -3.27 -11.65 14.89
C MET A 208 -3.44 -13.14 14.56
N LEU A 209 -2.86 -14.03 15.37
CA LEU A 209 -2.85 -15.48 15.12
C LEU A 209 -4.21 -16.06 14.69
N PRO A 210 -5.34 -15.76 15.35
CA PRO A 210 -6.63 -16.32 14.94
C PRO A 210 -7.07 -15.91 13.53
N GLY A 211 -6.70 -14.71 13.09
CA GLY A 211 -7.03 -14.19 11.75
C GLY A 211 -6.16 -14.79 10.65
N MET A 212 -4.88 -15.09 10.94
CA MET A 212 -3.93 -15.62 9.96
C MET A 212 -4.33 -16.99 9.39
N PHE A 213 -5.00 -17.81 10.18
CA PHE A 213 -5.44 -19.16 9.79
C PHE A 213 -6.90 -19.22 9.34
N ARG A 214 -7.65 -18.13 9.47
CA ARG A 214 -9.08 -18.14 9.11
C ARG A 214 -9.22 -18.22 7.59
N PRO A 215 -9.98 -19.21 7.06
CA PRO A 215 -10.28 -19.22 5.64
C PRO A 215 -11.11 -17.98 5.26
N PRO A 216 -11.04 -17.51 4.00
CA PRO A 216 -11.93 -16.44 3.54
C PRO A 216 -13.37 -16.87 3.82
N ALA A 217 -14.19 -15.95 4.35
CA ALA A 217 -15.61 -16.21 4.52
C ALA A 217 -16.17 -16.60 3.14
N ALA A 218 -16.82 -17.76 3.06
CA ALA A 218 -17.51 -18.15 1.84
C ALA A 218 -18.43 -16.99 1.45
N GLN A 219 -18.33 -16.50 0.22
CA GLN A 219 -19.24 -15.52 -0.31
C GLN A 219 -20.65 -16.08 -0.08
N ARG A 220 -21.40 -15.46 0.82
CA ARG A 220 -22.82 -15.72 0.88
C ARG A 220 -23.36 -15.22 -0.45
N SER A 221 -23.68 -16.15 -1.32
CA SER A 221 -24.48 -15.91 -2.50
C SER A 221 -25.67 -15.08 -2.03
N ALA A 222 -25.77 -13.84 -2.48
CA ALA A 222 -27.01 -13.10 -2.34
C ALA A 222 -28.05 -13.92 -3.09
N GLY A 223 -28.83 -14.72 -2.33
CA GLY A 223 -29.95 -15.44 -2.86
C GLY A 223 -30.90 -14.42 -3.46
N ILE A 224 -31.02 -14.48 -4.76
CA ILE A 224 -32.20 -13.98 -5.44
C ILE A 224 -33.29 -14.94 -4.99
N GLU A 225 -34.06 -14.55 -3.99
CA GLU A 225 -35.34 -15.19 -3.74
C GLU A 225 -36.33 -14.80 -4.83
N PRO A 226 -37.19 -15.72 -5.31
CA PRO A 226 -38.08 -15.56 -6.44
C PRO A 226 -39.21 -14.55 -6.21
#